data_b2c716469a4c235259a7de1c34c2bdb1
#
_entry.id   b2c716469a4c235259a7de1c34c2bdb1
#
_cell.length_a   1.000
_cell.length_b   1.000
_cell.length_c   1.000
_cell.angle_alpha   90.00
_cell.angle_beta   90.00
_cell.angle_gamma   90.00
#
_symmetry.space_group_name_H-M   'P 1'
#
loop_
_entity.id
_entity.type
_entity.pdbx_description
1 polymer ?
#
loop_
_entity_poly.entity_id
_entity_poly.type
_entity_poly.pdbx_seq_one_letter_code
_entity_poly.pdbx_strand_id
1 'polypeptide(L)'
;MWLSHFYYSFIHMGWKTVVIGTECTVSLTLNRMKITIGNEYQNIPLCDLDTVIFSHDRITMTIPMLSKLVENNINVIICDSKNDPIGIFQPFNNHSLVFKQLNKQINWKITRKKKLWKFIIEQKIQSEIDVLDLIYEDCDELETLIGYKNSVYNDDQTNREAVSAKCYFGKMFGTKFYRDDKNDVRNFALNYGYKILASYISKCITARGLLTQLGIHHIGESNAFNLTYDFIEPLRVIVDVWVEENIKDSFSVAQKQELIGLLETKIYIDKKWMRIKDAIEDLIDSYIGFLNEKTDDILKIDFSKGIRYGGE
;
A
#
# COMPACT_ATOMS: atom_id res chain seq x y z
N MET A 1 2.86 -24.11 -25.43
CA MET A 1 3.64 -22.88 -25.54
C MET A 1 2.72 -21.69 -25.79
N TRP A 2 1.61 -21.53 -25.01
CA TRP A 2 0.58 -20.49 -25.21
C TRP A 2 -0.09 -20.07 -23.88
N LEU A 3 0.65 -20.13 -22.75
CA LEU A 3 0.14 -19.73 -21.43
C LEU A 3 0.68 -18.34 -20.97
N SER A 4 1.32 -17.59 -21.87
CA SER A 4 2.04 -16.35 -21.53
C SER A 4 1.20 -15.06 -21.49
N HIS A 5 -0.12 -15.12 -21.70
CA HIS A 5 -0.97 -13.93 -21.70
C HIS A 5 -1.83 -13.77 -20.43
N PHE A 6 -1.84 -14.77 -19.56
CA PHE A 6 -2.41 -14.69 -18.23
C PHE A 6 -1.28 -14.64 -17.21
N TYR A 7 -0.84 -13.44 -16.86
CA TYR A 7 0.11 -13.29 -15.79
C TYR A 7 -0.61 -13.44 -14.45
N TYR A 8 -0.47 -14.63 -13.84
CA TYR A 8 -0.78 -14.87 -12.46
C TYR A 8 0.46 -14.58 -11.63
N SER A 9 0.41 -13.58 -10.78
CA SER A 9 1.27 -13.61 -9.62
C SER A 9 0.62 -14.48 -8.55
N PHE A 10 1.05 -15.72 -8.54
CA PHE A 10 1.15 -16.69 -7.46
C PHE A 10 -0.07 -17.14 -6.66
N ILE A 11 -0.22 -18.46 -6.76
CA ILE A 11 -1.02 -19.36 -5.96
C ILE A 11 -0.34 -19.56 -4.61
N HIS A 12 -0.93 -18.98 -3.56
CA HIS A 12 -0.94 -19.63 -2.25
C HIS A 12 -2.37 -19.57 -1.71
N MET A 13 -2.78 -20.61 -1.00
CA MET A 13 -4.13 -20.75 -0.48
C MET A 13 -4.54 -19.52 0.36
N GLY A 14 -5.47 -18.74 -0.19
CA GLY A 14 -6.08 -17.55 0.41
C GLY A 14 -5.83 -16.27 -0.39
N TRP A 15 -6.89 -15.72 -0.99
CA TRP A 15 -7.06 -14.34 -1.47
C TRP A 15 -6.00 -13.86 -2.48
N LYS A 16 -6.36 -13.97 -3.76
CA LYS A 16 -5.48 -13.67 -4.91
C LYS A 16 -5.60 -12.21 -5.34
N THR A 17 -4.47 -11.61 -5.72
CA THR A 17 -4.45 -10.40 -6.54
C THR A 17 -4.40 -10.80 -8.01
N VAL A 18 -5.33 -10.28 -8.82
CA VAL A 18 -5.41 -10.54 -10.26
C VAL A 18 -5.20 -9.26 -11.04
N VAL A 19 -4.23 -9.26 -11.94
CA VAL A 19 -3.98 -8.15 -12.86
C VAL A 19 -4.50 -8.52 -14.24
N ILE A 20 -5.33 -7.65 -14.80
CA ILE A 20 -5.86 -7.80 -16.16
C ILE A 20 -5.22 -6.69 -17.02
N GLY A 21 -4.20 -7.07 -17.78
CA GLY A 21 -3.37 -6.16 -18.57
C GLY A 21 -3.51 -6.32 -20.09
N THR A 22 -4.61 -6.93 -20.54
CA THR A 22 -4.87 -7.14 -21.97
C THR A 22 -6.33 -6.90 -22.30
N GLU A 23 -6.61 -6.63 -23.58
CA GLU A 23 -7.97 -6.52 -24.10
C GLU A 23 -8.78 -7.80 -23.81
N CYS A 24 -9.88 -7.68 -23.09
CA CYS A 24 -10.72 -8.82 -22.73
C CYS A 24 -12.14 -8.38 -22.33
N THR A 25 -13.00 -9.39 -22.17
CA THR A 25 -14.32 -9.21 -21.54
C THR A 25 -14.34 -9.91 -20.19
N VAL A 26 -14.79 -9.18 -19.16
CA VAL A 26 -14.92 -9.69 -17.79
C VAL A 26 -16.39 -9.75 -17.41
N SER A 27 -16.86 -10.94 -17.09
CA SER A 27 -18.26 -11.21 -16.78
C SER A 27 -18.44 -12.14 -15.58
N LEU A 28 -19.65 -12.13 -15.01
CA LEU A 28 -20.00 -12.99 -13.89
C LEU A 28 -20.59 -14.32 -14.39
N THR A 29 -20.09 -15.45 -13.90
CA THR A 29 -20.64 -16.78 -14.18
C THR A 29 -20.55 -17.65 -12.93
N LEU A 30 -21.66 -18.11 -12.38
CA LEU A 30 -21.71 -19.03 -11.24
C LEU A 30 -20.81 -18.60 -10.06
N ASN A 31 -20.92 -17.34 -9.64
CA ASN A 31 -20.11 -16.74 -8.57
C ASN A 31 -18.58 -16.75 -8.84
N ARG A 32 -18.22 -16.73 -10.13
CA ARG A 32 -16.84 -16.67 -10.61
C ARG A 32 -16.66 -15.48 -11.53
N MET A 33 -15.49 -14.86 -11.47
CA MET A 33 -15.05 -13.89 -12.48
C MET A 33 -14.61 -14.66 -13.72
N LYS A 34 -15.35 -14.50 -14.81
CA LYS A 34 -14.99 -15.06 -16.12
C LYS A 34 -14.28 -14.01 -16.95
N ILE A 35 -13.02 -14.27 -17.30
CA ILE A 35 -12.21 -13.45 -18.20
C ILE A 35 -12.18 -14.15 -19.54
N THR A 36 -12.57 -13.45 -20.62
CA THR A 36 -12.63 -13.99 -21.99
C THR A 36 -11.70 -13.18 -22.88
N ILE A 37 -10.77 -13.86 -23.56
CA ILE A 37 -9.84 -13.31 -24.55
C ILE A 37 -10.03 -14.09 -25.86
N GLY A 38 -10.58 -13.44 -26.87
CA GLY A 38 -10.93 -14.13 -28.11
C GLY A 38 -11.90 -15.29 -27.86
N ASN A 39 -11.48 -16.51 -28.19
CA ASN A 39 -12.26 -17.74 -27.98
C ASN A 39 -11.92 -18.48 -26.68
N GLU A 40 -10.93 -18.03 -25.93
CA GLU A 40 -10.50 -18.65 -24.68
C GLU A 40 -11.11 -17.94 -23.48
N TYR A 41 -11.36 -18.71 -22.43
CA TYR A 41 -11.85 -18.09 -21.19
C TYR A 41 -11.24 -18.75 -19.95
N GLN A 42 -11.24 -17.99 -18.88
CA GLN A 42 -10.84 -18.45 -17.58
C GLN A 42 -11.86 -18.03 -16.52
N ASN A 43 -12.05 -18.90 -15.53
CA ASN A 43 -12.96 -18.66 -14.43
C ASN A 43 -12.19 -18.64 -13.10
N ILE A 44 -12.29 -17.55 -12.34
CA ILE A 44 -11.69 -17.39 -11.02
C ILE A 44 -12.81 -17.28 -9.99
N PRO A 45 -12.86 -18.15 -8.97
CA PRO A 45 -13.83 -18.02 -7.89
C PRO A 45 -13.71 -16.68 -7.19
N LEU A 46 -14.84 -16.01 -6.91
CA LEU A 46 -14.79 -14.70 -6.21
C LEU A 46 -14.26 -14.82 -4.79
N CYS A 47 -14.48 -15.94 -4.11
CA CYS A 47 -13.93 -16.20 -2.79
C CYS A 47 -12.40 -16.30 -2.75
N ASP A 48 -11.75 -16.50 -3.90
CA ASP A 48 -10.30 -16.54 -4.01
C ASP A 48 -9.69 -15.14 -4.27
N LEU A 49 -10.52 -14.13 -4.58
CA LEU A 49 -10.08 -12.81 -4.96
C LEU A 49 -10.02 -11.87 -3.75
N ASP A 50 -8.92 -11.16 -3.65
CA ASP A 50 -8.73 -10.04 -2.72
C ASP A 50 -8.67 -8.70 -3.46
N THR A 51 -7.89 -8.66 -4.53
CA THR A 51 -7.68 -7.45 -5.33
C THR A 51 -7.75 -7.77 -6.82
N VAL A 52 -8.42 -6.93 -7.58
CA VAL A 52 -8.42 -6.98 -9.06
C VAL A 52 -7.96 -5.64 -9.58
N ILE A 53 -6.98 -5.65 -10.48
CA ILE A 53 -6.40 -4.46 -11.10
C ILE A 53 -6.68 -4.51 -12.59
N PHE A 54 -7.40 -3.51 -13.08
CA PHE A 54 -7.70 -3.34 -14.49
C PHE A 54 -6.71 -2.34 -15.07
N SER A 55 -5.70 -2.85 -15.81
CA SER A 55 -4.59 -2.07 -16.35
C SER A 55 -4.54 -2.02 -17.86
N HIS A 56 -5.70 -2.08 -18.52
CA HIS A 56 -5.82 -1.95 -19.97
C HIS A 56 -7.09 -1.17 -20.32
N ASP A 57 -7.03 -0.28 -21.30
CA ASP A 57 -8.11 0.63 -21.70
C ASP A 57 -9.26 -0.04 -22.48
N ARG A 58 -9.02 -1.24 -23.04
CA ARG A 58 -10.02 -2.01 -23.80
C ARG A 58 -10.60 -3.18 -23.02
N ILE A 59 -10.72 -3.06 -21.71
CA ILE A 59 -11.42 -4.06 -20.90
C ILE A 59 -12.90 -3.71 -20.86
N THR A 60 -13.73 -4.66 -21.28
CA THR A 60 -15.19 -4.57 -21.16
C THR A 60 -15.65 -5.36 -19.95
N MET A 61 -16.37 -4.74 -19.04
CA MET A 61 -16.91 -5.42 -17.86
C MET A 61 -18.43 -5.29 -17.78
N THR A 62 -19.09 -6.39 -17.40
CA THR A 62 -20.54 -6.36 -17.15
C THR A 62 -20.86 -5.76 -15.77
N ILE A 63 -21.93 -5.00 -15.67
CA ILE A 63 -22.38 -4.43 -14.39
C ILE A 63 -22.61 -5.49 -13.30
N PRO A 64 -23.21 -6.67 -13.57
CA PRO A 64 -23.31 -7.73 -12.56
C PRO A 64 -21.94 -8.19 -12.02
N MET A 65 -20.89 -8.19 -12.85
CA MET A 65 -19.54 -8.53 -12.40
C MET A 65 -18.99 -7.46 -11.47
N LEU A 66 -19.07 -6.20 -11.86
CA LEU A 66 -18.61 -5.08 -11.02
C LEU A 66 -19.36 -5.06 -9.68
N SER A 67 -20.68 -5.23 -9.69
CA SER A 67 -21.49 -5.30 -8.47
C SER A 67 -20.99 -6.41 -7.54
N LYS A 68 -20.72 -7.59 -8.08
CA LYS A 68 -20.21 -8.72 -7.27
C LYS A 68 -18.82 -8.52 -6.70
N LEU A 69 -17.92 -7.86 -7.42
CA LEU A 69 -16.61 -7.49 -6.88
C LEU A 69 -16.78 -6.55 -5.66
N VAL A 70 -17.62 -5.55 -5.80
CA VAL A 70 -17.89 -4.56 -4.73
C VAL A 70 -18.62 -5.21 -3.55
N GLU A 71 -19.67 -6.02 -3.78
CA GLU A 71 -20.42 -6.72 -2.73
C GLU A 71 -19.54 -7.69 -1.91
N ASN A 72 -18.55 -8.31 -2.53
CA ASN A 72 -17.62 -9.21 -1.86
C ASN A 72 -16.41 -8.46 -1.25
N ASN A 73 -16.44 -7.12 -1.26
CA ASN A 73 -15.37 -6.29 -0.70
C ASN A 73 -13.99 -6.56 -1.34
N ILE A 74 -13.99 -6.96 -2.61
CA ILE A 74 -12.77 -7.15 -3.40
C ILE A 74 -12.25 -5.76 -3.78
N ASN A 75 -10.96 -5.51 -3.54
CA ASN A 75 -10.33 -4.26 -3.91
C ASN A 75 -10.25 -4.16 -5.44
N VAL A 76 -10.86 -3.13 -6.03
CA VAL A 76 -10.87 -2.93 -7.47
C VAL A 76 -10.11 -1.66 -7.80
N ILE A 77 -8.99 -1.80 -8.50
CA ILE A 77 -8.14 -0.71 -8.95
C ILE A 77 -8.29 -0.55 -10.45
N ILE A 78 -8.48 0.69 -10.90
CA ILE A 78 -8.48 1.04 -12.32
C ILE A 78 -7.23 1.86 -12.62
N CYS A 79 -6.55 1.50 -13.72
CA CYS A 79 -5.41 2.21 -14.25
C CYS A 79 -5.77 2.97 -15.53
N ASP A 80 -5.00 3.99 -15.83
CA ASP A 80 -5.07 4.73 -17.11
C ASP A 80 -4.33 3.98 -18.25
N SER A 81 -4.28 4.60 -19.43
CA SER A 81 -3.58 4.07 -20.62
C SER A 81 -2.07 3.90 -20.46
N LYS A 82 -1.48 4.48 -19.40
CA LYS A 82 -0.07 4.31 -19.01
C LYS A 82 0.11 3.22 -17.94
N ASN A 83 -0.97 2.53 -17.60
CA ASN A 83 -1.07 1.57 -16.51
C ASN A 83 -0.83 2.18 -15.11
N ASP A 84 -1.06 3.49 -14.93
CA ASP A 84 -0.96 4.13 -13.62
C ASP A 84 -2.30 4.06 -12.88
N PRO A 85 -2.32 3.66 -11.60
CA PRO A 85 -3.55 3.63 -10.81
C PRO A 85 -4.18 5.03 -10.69
N ILE A 86 -5.44 5.16 -11.15
CA ILE A 86 -6.18 6.43 -11.15
C ILE A 86 -7.46 6.40 -10.32
N GLY A 87 -7.97 5.21 -9.98
CA GLY A 87 -9.19 5.08 -9.22
C GLY A 87 -9.36 3.74 -8.54
N ILE A 88 -10.23 3.74 -7.55
CA ILE A 88 -10.65 2.54 -6.83
C ILE A 88 -12.18 2.48 -6.78
N PHE A 89 -12.76 1.27 -6.82
CA PHE A 89 -14.17 1.07 -6.53
C PHE A 89 -14.33 0.55 -5.12
N GLN A 90 -15.21 1.19 -4.38
CA GLN A 90 -15.54 0.84 -3.00
C GLN A 90 -17.06 0.79 -2.82
N PRO A 91 -17.58 -0.13 -2.00
CA PRO A 91 -19.01 -0.15 -1.68
C PRO A 91 -19.42 1.10 -0.87
N PHE A 92 -20.66 1.54 -1.03
CA PHE A 92 -21.25 2.61 -0.21
C PHE A 92 -21.24 2.30 1.29
N ASN A 93 -21.44 1.01 1.63
CA ASN A 93 -21.50 0.54 3.01
C ASN A 93 -20.60 -0.69 3.18
N ASN A 94 -19.38 -0.47 3.68
CA ASN A 94 -18.44 -1.53 4.00
C ASN A 94 -18.58 -2.06 5.42
N HIS A 95 -19.36 -1.39 6.28
CA HIS A 95 -19.45 -1.69 7.69
C HIS A 95 -20.86 -1.41 8.23
N SER A 96 -21.43 -2.35 8.98
CA SER A 96 -22.80 -2.25 9.53
C SER A 96 -23.00 -1.06 10.50
N LEU A 97 -21.91 -0.56 11.07
CA LEU A 97 -21.92 0.55 12.04
C LEU A 97 -21.17 1.78 11.52
N VAL A 98 -21.26 2.09 10.21
CA VAL A 98 -20.56 3.23 9.57
C VAL A 98 -20.75 4.51 10.35
N PHE A 99 -21.97 4.89 10.66
CA PHE A 99 -22.26 6.13 11.40
C PHE A 99 -21.56 6.16 12.77
N LYS A 100 -21.57 5.04 13.50
CA LYS A 100 -20.91 4.94 14.82
C LYS A 100 -19.39 5.09 14.69
N GLN A 101 -18.78 4.48 13.68
CA GLN A 101 -17.35 4.58 13.46
C GLN A 101 -16.93 5.98 12.98
N LEU A 102 -17.71 6.57 12.07
CA LEU A 102 -17.50 7.93 11.61
C LEU A 102 -17.59 8.94 12.76
N ASN A 103 -18.59 8.78 13.61
CA ASN A 103 -18.73 9.65 14.79
C ASN A 103 -17.54 9.53 15.75
N LYS A 104 -16.98 8.33 15.93
CA LYS A 104 -15.73 8.18 16.69
C LYS A 104 -14.56 8.86 15.99
N GLN A 105 -14.40 8.68 14.67
CA GLN A 105 -13.30 9.26 13.90
C GLN A 105 -13.29 10.79 13.99
N ILE A 106 -14.45 11.43 13.83
CA ILE A 106 -14.61 12.88 13.95
C ILE A 106 -14.19 13.37 15.35
N ASN A 107 -14.51 12.58 16.37
CA ASN A 107 -14.27 12.92 17.77
C ASN A 107 -12.94 12.38 18.33
N TRP A 108 -12.02 11.85 17.51
CA TRP A 108 -10.70 11.48 17.99
C TRP A 108 -9.97 12.66 18.62
N LYS A 109 -9.48 12.46 19.85
CA LYS A 109 -8.79 13.50 20.60
C LYS A 109 -7.53 13.96 19.86
N ILE A 110 -7.36 15.26 19.72
CA ILE A 110 -6.19 15.86 19.08
C ILE A 110 -4.87 15.39 19.72
N THR A 111 -4.87 15.16 21.03
CA THR A 111 -3.69 14.63 21.73
C THR A 111 -3.35 13.21 21.30
N ARG A 112 -4.36 12.35 21.00
CA ARG A 112 -4.14 11.00 20.47
C ARG A 112 -3.66 11.06 19.02
N LYS A 113 -4.25 11.90 18.19
CA LYS A 113 -3.80 12.12 16.81
C LYS A 113 -2.32 12.50 16.76
N LYS A 114 -1.91 13.51 17.55
CA LYS A 114 -0.52 13.99 17.60
C LYS A 114 0.47 12.94 18.13
N LYS A 115 0.07 12.15 19.13
CA LYS A 115 0.89 11.06 19.66
C LYS A 115 1.05 9.93 18.64
N LEU A 116 -0.04 9.56 17.94
CA LEU A 116 0.03 8.54 16.90
C LEU A 116 0.87 9.00 15.73
N TRP A 117 0.73 10.26 15.30
CA TRP A 117 1.56 10.81 14.23
C TRP A 117 3.05 10.78 14.59
N LYS A 118 3.40 11.23 15.80
CA LYS A 118 4.76 11.08 16.29
C LYS A 118 5.27 9.65 16.18
N PHE A 119 4.49 8.68 16.66
CA PHE A 119 4.84 7.26 16.61
C PHE A 119 5.03 6.78 15.15
N ILE A 120 4.13 7.17 14.23
CA ILE A 120 4.23 6.81 12.81
C ILE A 120 5.52 7.33 12.19
N ILE A 121 5.91 8.58 12.49
CA ILE A 121 7.16 9.14 11.97
C ILE A 121 8.38 8.49 12.61
N GLU A 122 8.36 8.20 13.92
CA GLU A 122 9.42 7.42 14.57
C GLU A 122 9.58 6.03 13.93
N GLN A 123 8.47 5.36 13.59
CA GLN A 123 8.48 4.07 12.89
C GLN A 123 8.95 4.19 11.44
N LYS A 124 8.56 5.24 10.70
CA LYS A 124 9.08 5.52 9.36
C LYS A 124 10.59 5.64 9.37
N ILE A 125 11.13 6.51 10.24
CA ILE A 125 12.58 6.71 10.33
C ILE A 125 13.28 5.42 10.80
N GLN A 126 12.67 4.63 11.71
CA GLN A 126 13.21 3.34 12.09
C GLN A 126 13.26 2.38 10.90
N SER A 127 12.21 2.34 10.07
CA SER A 127 12.18 1.52 8.86
C SER A 127 13.26 1.94 7.85
N GLU A 128 13.51 3.25 7.70
CA GLU A 128 14.60 3.80 6.89
C GLU A 128 15.98 3.35 7.42
N ILE A 129 16.19 3.40 8.74
CA ILE A 129 17.41 2.92 9.41
C ILE A 129 17.60 1.42 9.17
N ASP A 130 16.59 0.62 9.47
CA ASP A 130 16.65 -0.86 9.36
C ASP A 130 17.03 -1.28 7.93
N VAL A 131 16.45 -0.63 6.93
CA VAL A 131 16.71 -0.92 5.52
C VAL A 131 18.12 -0.51 5.11
N LEU A 132 18.59 0.67 5.49
CA LEU A 132 19.97 1.09 5.17
C LEU A 132 21.02 0.21 5.84
N ASP A 133 20.77 -0.21 7.08
CA ASP A 133 21.66 -1.10 7.84
C ASP A 133 21.75 -2.50 7.19
N LEU A 134 20.67 -2.96 6.55
CA LEU A 134 20.64 -4.23 5.82
C LEU A 134 21.34 -4.17 4.46
N ILE A 135 21.27 -3.03 3.77
CA ILE A 135 21.77 -2.89 2.39
C ILE A 135 23.24 -2.47 2.36
N TYR A 136 23.67 -1.64 3.31
CA TYR A 136 25.00 -1.03 3.31
C TYR A 136 25.80 -1.45 4.56
N GLU A 137 26.98 -2.06 4.35
CA GLU A 137 27.89 -2.48 5.44
C GLU A 137 28.42 -1.28 6.26
N ASP A 138 28.70 -0.14 5.57
CA ASP A 138 29.14 1.11 6.18
C ASP A 138 28.18 2.24 5.76
N CYS A 139 27.40 2.74 6.71
CA CYS A 139 26.40 3.77 6.47
C CYS A 139 26.47 4.90 7.52
N ASP A 140 27.21 5.95 7.20
CA ASP A 140 27.37 7.13 8.08
C ASP A 140 26.06 7.84 8.36
N GLU A 141 25.07 7.68 7.46
CA GLU A 141 23.76 8.26 7.59
C GLU A 141 22.93 7.69 8.74
N LEU A 142 23.26 6.48 9.25
CA LEU A 142 22.53 5.82 10.34
C LEU A 142 22.52 6.65 11.63
N GLU A 143 23.68 7.19 12.04
CA GLU A 143 23.75 8.03 13.24
C GLU A 143 22.88 9.30 13.09
N THR A 144 22.89 9.89 11.90
CA THR A 144 22.06 11.06 11.58
C THR A 144 20.57 10.73 11.67
N LEU A 145 20.14 9.61 11.08
CA LEU A 145 18.74 9.16 11.13
C LEU A 145 18.31 8.79 12.55
N ILE A 146 19.17 8.14 13.34
CA ILE A 146 18.91 7.87 14.77
C ILE A 146 18.70 9.20 15.53
N GLY A 147 19.53 10.21 15.26
CA GLY A 147 19.37 11.56 15.82
C GLY A 147 18.03 12.19 15.44
N TYR A 148 17.61 12.07 14.19
CA TYR A 148 16.30 12.56 13.73
C TYR A 148 15.16 11.81 14.41
N LYS A 149 15.17 10.48 14.46
CA LYS A 149 14.17 9.68 15.14
C LYS A 149 14.00 10.08 16.60
N ASN A 150 15.11 10.22 17.34
CA ASN A 150 15.10 10.57 18.77
C ASN A 150 14.62 12.01 19.02
N SER A 151 14.61 12.87 18.01
CA SER A 151 14.18 14.28 18.07
C SER A 151 12.80 14.54 17.44
N VAL A 152 12.01 13.50 17.18
CA VAL A 152 10.62 13.66 16.73
C VAL A 152 9.75 14.13 17.91
N TYR A 153 9.17 15.32 17.79
CA TYR A 153 8.21 15.86 18.75
C TYR A 153 6.77 15.48 18.37
N ASN A 154 5.85 15.70 19.29
CA ASN A 154 4.42 15.52 19.00
C ASN A 154 4.04 16.37 17.78
N ASP A 155 3.33 15.74 16.81
CA ASP A 155 2.89 16.37 15.58
C ASP A 155 4.05 16.72 14.60
N ASP A 156 5.22 16.13 14.81
CA ASP A 156 6.45 16.36 14.02
C ASP A 156 6.73 17.84 13.68
N GLN A 157 6.59 18.73 14.69
CA GLN A 157 6.73 20.19 14.54
C GLN A 157 8.07 20.62 13.92
N THR A 158 9.08 19.78 14.01
CA THR A 158 10.43 20.03 13.47
C THR A 158 10.64 19.41 12.09
N ASN A 159 9.58 18.86 11.49
CA ASN A 159 9.58 18.26 10.16
C ASN A 159 10.69 17.20 9.97
N ARG A 160 10.81 16.32 10.97
CA ARG A 160 11.80 15.23 10.93
C ARG A 160 11.52 14.24 9.82
N GLU A 161 10.25 14.10 9.46
CA GLU A 161 9.83 13.32 8.30
C GLU A 161 10.55 13.73 7.01
N ALA A 162 10.53 15.02 6.66
CA ALA A 162 11.13 15.48 5.41
C ALA A 162 12.67 15.45 5.45
N VAL A 163 13.27 15.74 6.64
CA VAL A 163 14.74 15.74 6.76
C VAL A 163 15.28 14.31 6.70
N SER A 164 14.62 13.34 7.37
CA SER A 164 15.02 11.93 7.31
C SER A 164 14.87 11.39 5.90
N ALA A 165 13.73 11.64 5.24
CA ALA A 165 13.51 11.22 3.86
C ALA A 165 14.60 11.75 2.90
N LYS A 166 15.03 13.01 3.06
CA LYS A 166 16.12 13.58 2.26
C LYS A 166 17.45 12.84 2.50
N CYS A 167 17.79 12.54 3.75
CA CYS A 167 18.99 11.79 4.12
C CYS A 167 18.93 10.36 3.54
N TYR A 168 17.84 9.67 3.81
CA TYR A 168 17.57 8.30 3.36
C TYR A 168 17.62 8.17 1.83
N PHE A 169 16.86 8.97 1.08
CA PHE A 169 16.86 8.92 -0.38
C PHE A 169 18.20 9.34 -0.98
N GLY A 170 18.93 10.24 -0.32
CA GLY A 170 20.28 10.62 -0.73
C GLY A 170 21.26 9.44 -0.68
N LYS A 171 21.15 8.58 0.33
CA LYS A 171 21.93 7.33 0.42
C LYS A 171 21.42 6.27 -0.54
N MET A 172 20.13 6.03 -0.57
CA MET A 172 19.47 4.97 -1.35
C MET A 172 19.65 5.19 -2.87
N PHE A 173 19.36 6.38 -3.38
CA PHE A 173 19.32 6.68 -4.81
C PHE A 173 20.41 7.64 -5.30
N GLY A 174 21.28 8.07 -4.39
CA GLY A 174 22.36 9.02 -4.66
C GLY A 174 21.98 10.47 -4.39
N THR A 175 23.01 11.30 -4.12
CA THR A 175 22.85 12.71 -3.68
C THR A 175 22.17 13.63 -4.69
N LYS A 176 22.08 13.22 -5.97
CA LYS A 176 21.39 13.96 -7.04
C LYS A 176 19.92 13.56 -7.20
N PHE A 177 19.43 12.60 -6.44
CA PHE A 177 18.04 12.18 -6.51
C PHE A 177 17.10 13.21 -5.86
N TYR A 178 16.06 13.59 -6.60
CA TYR A 178 14.99 14.48 -6.12
C TYR A 178 13.64 13.83 -6.33
N ARG A 179 12.85 13.71 -5.25
CA ARG A 179 11.52 13.11 -5.29
C ARG A 179 10.53 13.81 -6.23
N ASP A 180 10.73 15.11 -6.49
CA ASP A 180 9.86 15.91 -7.36
C ASP A 180 10.33 15.92 -8.84
N ASP A 181 11.44 15.26 -9.17
CA ASP A 181 11.89 15.16 -10.57
C ASP A 181 10.95 14.24 -11.36
N LYS A 182 10.16 14.87 -12.23
CA LYS A 182 9.20 14.19 -13.10
C LYS A 182 9.85 13.42 -14.26
N ASN A 183 11.14 13.51 -14.44
CA ASN A 183 11.88 12.77 -15.49
C ASN A 183 12.60 11.55 -14.95
N ASP A 184 12.77 11.44 -13.63
CA ASP A 184 13.44 10.29 -13.03
C ASP A 184 12.49 9.08 -13.00
N VAL A 185 12.87 8.04 -13.72
CA VAL A 185 12.09 6.79 -13.85
C VAL A 185 11.80 6.13 -12.49
N ARG A 186 12.71 6.27 -11.51
CA ARG A 186 12.54 5.75 -10.16
C ARG A 186 11.35 6.42 -9.46
N ASN A 187 11.13 7.72 -9.68
CA ASN A 187 9.97 8.42 -9.13
C ASN A 187 8.64 7.89 -9.69
N PHE A 188 8.60 7.47 -10.97
CA PHE A 188 7.41 6.81 -11.52
C PHE A 188 7.16 5.47 -10.81
N ALA A 189 8.19 4.66 -10.60
CA ALA A 189 8.08 3.37 -9.94
C ALA A 189 7.68 3.51 -8.47
N LEU A 190 8.31 4.45 -7.72
CA LEU A 190 7.95 4.78 -6.34
C LEU A 190 6.49 5.21 -6.23
N ASN A 191 6.06 6.14 -7.08
CA ASN A 191 4.67 6.63 -7.09
C ASN A 191 3.67 5.51 -7.40
N TYR A 192 4.01 4.61 -8.34
CA TYR A 192 3.19 3.46 -8.67
C TYR A 192 3.05 2.52 -7.47
N GLY A 193 4.16 2.09 -6.88
CA GLY A 193 4.15 1.18 -5.73
C GLY A 193 3.42 1.78 -4.51
N TYR A 194 3.62 3.06 -4.22
CA TYR A 194 2.90 3.74 -3.15
C TYR A 194 1.39 3.81 -3.41
N LYS A 195 0.94 3.98 -4.66
CA LYS A 195 -0.49 3.92 -5.00
C LYS A 195 -1.08 2.52 -4.80
N ILE A 196 -0.32 1.46 -5.07
CA ILE A 196 -0.75 0.08 -4.80
C ILE A 196 -0.93 -0.13 -3.28
N LEU A 197 0.05 0.22 -2.46
CA LEU A 197 -0.08 0.16 -1.00
C LEU A 197 -1.24 1.02 -0.49
N ALA A 198 -1.34 2.27 -0.97
CA ALA A 198 -2.39 3.20 -0.58
C ALA A 198 -3.79 2.68 -0.93
N SER A 199 -3.95 2.01 -2.07
CA SER A 199 -5.24 1.42 -2.46
C SER A 199 -5.69 0.36 -1.47
N TYR A 200 -4.76 -0.51 -1.03
CA TYR A 200 -5.05 -1.55 -0.06
C TYR A 200 -5.34 -0.99 1.33
N ILE A 201 -4.55 -0.03 1.78
CA ILE A 201 -4.78 0.70 3.05
C ILE A 201 -6.15 1.38 3.02
N SER A 202 -6.53 2.03 1.91
CA SER A 202 -7.85 2.67 1.74
C SER A 202 -8.99 1.67 1.85
N LYS A 203 -8.86 0.49 1.23
CA LYS A 203 -9.79 -0.63 1.40
C LYS A 203 -9.95 -1.00 2.88
N CYS A 204 -8.83 -1.18 3.58
CA CYS A 204 -8.85 -1.58 4.99
C CYS A 204 -9.47 -0.52 5.90
N ILE A 205 -9.23 0.78 5.64
CA ILE A 205 -9.83 1.91 6.36
C ILE A 205 -11.35 1.92 6.15
N THR A 206 -11.80 1.84 4.89
CA THR A 206 -13.23 1.91 4.56
C THR A 206 -13.99 0.66 5.02
N ALA A 207 -13.37 -0.51 4.99
CA ALA A 207 -13.94 -1.74 5.54
C ALA A 207 -14.21 -1.66 7.06
N ARG A 208 -13.52 -0.75 7.77
CA ARG A 208 -13.73 -0.45 9.19
C ARG A 208 -14.73 0.69 9.45
N GLY A 209 -15.40 1.15 8.38
CA GLY A 209 -16.42 2.22 8.44
C GLY A 209 -15.85 3.61 8.66
N LEU A 210 -14.58 3.83 8.30
CA LEU A 210 -13.89 5.11 8.42
C LEU A 210 -13.78 5.81 7.05
N LEU A 211 -13.61 7.13 7.06
CA LEU A 211 -13.36 7.94 5.87
C LEU A 211 -11.86 8.18 5.69
N THR A 212 -11.36 7.95 4.49
CA THR A 212 -9.97 8.21 4.12
C THR A 212 -9.61 9.69 4.08
N GLN A 213 -10.61 10.56 3.89
CA GLN A 213 -10.46 12.02 3.87
C GLN A 213 -10.07 12.61 5.24
N LEU A 214 -10.52 11.99 6.33
CA LEU A 214 -10.32 12.50 7.69
C LEU A 214 -9.01 11.96 8.29
N GLY A 215 -7.90 12.60 7.96
CA GLY A 215 -6.58 12.26 8.46
C GLY A 215 -6.35 12.59 9.94
N ILE A 216 -5.24 12.12 10.48
CA ILE A 216 -4.75 12.47 11.82
C ILE A 216 -3.76 13.64 11.77
N HIS A 217 -3.01 13.76 10.67
CA HIS A 217 -2.03 14.81 10.40
C HIS A 217 -2.27 15.48 9.05
N HIS A 218 -2.34 14.72 7.96
CA HIS A 218 -2.69 15.28 6.65
C HIS A 218 -4.13 15.78 6.65
N ILE A 219 -4.32 17.04 6.29
CA ILE A 219 -5.62 17.76 6.29
C ILE A 219 -5.85 18.50 4.97
N GLY A 220 -5.26 18.02 3.87
CA GLY A 220 -5.45 18.63 2.55
C GLY A 220 -6.92 18.57 2.12
N GLU A 221 -7.53 19.73 1.88
CA GLU A 221 -8.96 19.84 1.54
C GLU A 221 -9.33 19.12 0.23
N SER A 222 -8.41 19.08 -0.74
CA SER A 222 -8.59 18.40 -2.02
C SER A 222 -8.14 16.94 -2.01
N ASN A 223 -7.54 16.45 -0.91
CA ASN A 223 -6.98 15.10 -0.85
C ASN A 223 -8.01 14.11 -0.27
N ALA A 224 -8.49 13.20 -1.09
CA ALA A 224 -9.42 12.16 -0.70
C ALA A 224 -8.78 11.05 0.19
N PHE A 225 -7.45 11.04 0.37
CA PHE A 225 -6.68 9.95 0.98
C PHE A 225 -5.81 10.39 2.15
N ASN A 226 -6.18 11.47 2.86
CA ASN A 226 -5.40 12.01 3.97
C ASN A 226 -5.01 10.95 5.01
N LEU A 227 -5.98 10.16 5.52
CA LEU A 227 -5.74 9.11 6.52
C LEU A 227 -4.92 7.94 5.94
N THR A 228 -5.12 7.64 4.67
CA THR A 228 -4.34 6.61 3.97
C THR A 228 -2.86 7.01 3.91
N TYR A 229 -2.59 8.27 3.58
CA TYR A 229 -1.22 8.79 3.54
C TYR A 229 -0.61 8.95 4.93
N ASP A 230 -1.41 9.18 5.96
CA ASP A 230 -0.92 9.11 7.33
C ASP A 230 -0.43 7.70 7.70
N PHE A 231 -1.16 6.65 7.29
CA PHE A 231 -0.90 5.29 7.72
C PHE A 231 0.14 4.54 6.87
N ILE A 232 0.41 5.00 5.65
CA ILE A 232 1.36 4.33 4.74
C ILE A 232 2.83 4.57 5.13
N GLU A 233 3.14 5.63 5.88
CA GLU A 233 4.50 6.13 6.05
C GLU A 233 5.53 5.06 6.46
N PRO A 234 5.29 4.20 7.47
CA PRO A 234 6.27 3.19 7.87
C PRO A 234 6.47 2.07 6.84
N LEU A 235 5.56 1.94 5.87
CA LEU A 235 5.55 0.87 4.87
C LEU A 235 6.22 1.27 3.55
N ARG A 236 6.55 2.56 3.37
CA ARG A 236 7.11 3.06 2.11
C ARG A 236 8.41 2.37 1.72
N VAL A 237 9.25 2.06 2.67
CA VAL A 237 10.55 1.39 2.45
C VAL A 237 10.43 0.07 1.69
N ILE A 238 9.29 -0.60 1.74
CA ILE A 238 9.04 -1.84 1.00
C ILE A 238 9.12 -1.59 -0.52
N VAL A 239 8.56 -0.48 -0.96
CA VAL A 239 8.61 -0.04 -2.36
C VAL A 239 10.00 0.51 -2.69
N ASP A 240 10.60 1.24 -1.76
CA ASP A 240 11.90 1.91 -1.96
C ASP A 240 13.00 0.89 -2.25
N VAL A 241 13.07 -0.18 -1.44
CA VAL A 241 14.03 -1.29 -1.62
C VAL A 241 13.82 -1.96 -2.97
N TRP A 242 12.57 -2.29 -3.30
CA TRP A 242 12.27 -2.93 -4.58
C TRP A 242 12.69 -2.03 -5.77
N VAL A 243 12.44 -0.73 -5.68
CA VAL A 243 12.80 0.25 -6.73
C VAL A 243 14.31 0.38 -6.86
N GLU A 244 15.04 0.43 -5.76
CA GLU A 244 16.51 0.49 -5.77
C GLU A 244 17.10 -0.72 -6.49
N GLU A 245 16.61 -1.92 -6.18
CA GLU A 245 17.11 -3.17 -6.74
C GLU A 245 16.76 -3.35 -8.23
N ASN A 246 15.56 -2.92 -8.65
CA ASN A 246 14.97 -3.33 -9.93
C ASN A 246 14.86 -2.21 -10.98
N ILE A 247 14.97 -0.93 -10.60
CA ILE A 247 14.76 0.19 -11.53
C ILE A 247 16.09 0.90 -11.81
N LYS A 248 16.54 0.82 -13.07
CA LYS A 248 17.73 1.55 -13.56
C LYS A 248 17.30 2.62 -14.58
N ASP A 249 17.02 2.24 -15.82
CA ASP A 249 16.78 3.16 -16.93
C ASP A 249 15.33 3.16 -17.44
N SER A 250 14.52 2.19 -17.04
CA SER A 250 13.15 2.04 -17.52
C SER A 250 12.23 1.45 -16.45
N PHE A 251 10.94 1.68 -16.61
CA PHE A 251 9.89 1.09 -15.78
C PHE A 251 8.85 0.41 -16.67
N SER A 252 9.05 -0.87 -16.91
CA SER A 252 8.28 -1.71 -17.83
C SER A 252 6.96 -2.19 -17.23
N VAL A 253 6.07 -2.72 -18.09
CA VAL A 253 4.82 -3.35 -17.65
C VAL A 253 5.09 -4.57 -16.75
N ALA A 254 6.13 -5.36 -17.03
CA ALA A 254 6.50 -6.49 -16.19
C ALA A 254 6.88 -6.03 -14.77
N GLN A 255 7.69 -4.99 -14.65
CA GLN A 255 8.06 -4.40 -13.36
C GLN A 255 6.86 -3.79 -12.61
N LYS A 256 5.89 -3.20 -13.31
CA LYS A 256 4.60 -2.78 -12.70
C LYS A 256 3.85 -3.95 -12.08
N GLN A 257 3.83 -5.10 -12.77
CA GLN A 257 3.20 -6.33 -12.26
C GLN A 257 3.92 -6.90 -11.03
N GLU A 258 5.25 -6.86 -11.01
CA GLU A 258 6.03 -7.27 -9.84
C GLU A 258 5.74 -6.38 -8.63
N LEU A 259 5.66 -5.04 -8.82
CA LEU A 259 5.27 -4.11 -7.75
C LEU A 259 3.89 -4.41 -7.15
N ILE A 260 2.95 -4.88 -7.96
CA ILE A 260 1.64 -5.33 -7.45
C ILE A 260 1.81 -6.54 -6.53
N GLY A 261 2.74 -7.43 -6.86
CA GLY A 261 3.10 -8.60 -6.06
C GLY A 261 3.64 -8.26 -4.66
N LEU A 262 4.06 -7.03 -4.40
CA LEU A 262 4.56 -6.61 -3.09
C LEU A 262 3.55 -6.83 -1.95
N LEU A 263 2.24 -6.80 -2.22
CA LEU A 263 1.22 -7.09 -1.20
C LEU A 263 1.31 -8.52 -0.64
N GLU A 264 1.90 -9.46 -1.37
CA GLU A 264 2.12 -10.85 -0.94
C GLU A 264 3.50 -11.06 -0.30
N THR A 265 4.37 -10.06 -0.35
CA THR A 265 5.68 -10.06 0.30
C THR A 265 5.51 -10.17 1.81
N LYS A 266 6.46 -10.82 2.50
CA LYS A 266 6.41 -10.98 3.95
C LYS A 266 7.34 -10.00 4.64
N ILE A 267 6.84 -9.42 5.72
CA ILE A 267 7.59 -8.58 6.66
C ILE A 267 7.51 -9.15 8.07
N TYR A 268 8.43 -8.74 8.94
CA TYR A 268 8.45 -9.18 10.33
C TYR A 268 7.70 -8.18 11.20
N ILE A 269 6.66 -8.65 11.88
CA ILE A 269 5.81 -7.85 12.74
C ILE A 269 5.29 -8.74 13.88
N ASP A 270 5.22 -8.22 15.09
CA ASP A 270 4.76 -8.94 16.28
C ASP A 270 5.46 -10.32 16.43
N LYS A 271 6.79 -10.34 16.25
CA LYS A 271 7.65 -11.54 16.38
C LYS A 271 7.35 -12.68 15.39
N LYS A 272 6.65 -12.40 14.29
CA LYS A 272 6.33 -13.39 13.26
C LYS A 272 6.46 -12.78 11.85
N TRP A 273 6.70 -13.65 10.87
CA TRP A 273 6.61 -13.29 9.47
C TRP A 273 5.16 -13.33 9.01
N MET A 274 4.69 -12.24 8.40
CA MET A 274 3.35 -12.17 7.83
C MET A 274 3.36 -11.38 6.52
N ARG A 275 2.38 -11.64 5.67
CA ARG A 275 2.26 -10.91 4.40
C ARG A 275 1.97 -9.45 4.68
N ILE A 276 2.44 -8.57 3.79
CA ILE A 276 2.22 -7.12 3.93
C ILE A 276 0.75 -6.79 4.09
N LYS A 277 -0.13 -7.43 3.31
CA LYS A 277 -1.57 -7.19 3.41
C LYS A 277 -2.16 -7.52 4.79
N ASP A 278 -1.73 -8.63 5.39
CA ASP A 278 -2.18 -9.02 6.72
C ASP A 278 -1.60 -8.06 7.78
N ALA A 279 -0.34 -7.64 7.60
CA ALA A 279 0.33 -6.67 8.46
C ALA A 279 -0.34 -5.28 8.40
N ILE A 280 -0.79 -4.84 7.22
CA ILE A 280 -1.54 -3.59 7.06
C ILE A 280 -2.84 -3.63 7.86
N GLU A 281 -3.57 -4.74 7.82
CA GLU A 281 -4.81 -4.90 8.59
C GLU A 281 -4.55 -4.81 10.08
N ASP A 282 -3.57 -5.55 10.61
CA ASP A 282 -3.21 -5.54 12.03
C ASP A 282 -2.72 -4.16 12.48
N LEU A 283 -1.92 -3.45 11.64
CA LEU A 283 -1.47 -2.09 11.93
C LEU A 283 -2.63 -1.10 12.01
N ILE A 284 -3.56 -1.14 11.05
CA ILE A 284 -4.72 -0.25 11.03
C ILE A 284 -5.59 -0.51 12.26
N ASP A 285 -5.81 -1.76 12.64
CA ASP A 285 -6.57 -2.11 13.84
C ASP A 285 -5.88 -1.60 15.11
N SER A 286 -4.56 -1.71 15.20
CA SER A 286 -3.77 -1.17 16.30
C SER A 286 -3.90 0.37 16.38
N TYR A 287 -3.75 1.08 15.25
CA TYR A 287 -3.87 2.55 15.20
C TYR A 287 -5.28 3.02 15.59
N ILE A 288 -6.31 2.35 15.07
CA ILE A 288 -7.71 2.64 15.43
C ILE A 288 -7.97 2.32 16.90
N GLY A 289 -7.41 1.24 17.42
CA GLY A 289 -7.49 0.87 18.84
C GLY A 289 -6.92 1.97 19.73
N PHE A 290 -5.75 2.48 19.38
CA PHE A 290 -5.11 3.61 20.08
C PHE A 290 -5.94 4.88 19.98
N LEU A 291 -6.40 5.28 18.78
CA LEU A 291 -7.22 6.47 18.57
C LEU A 291 -8.55 6.44 19.32
N ASN A 292 -9.13 5.26 19.44
CA ASN A 292 -10.37 5.01 20.19
C ASN A 292 -10.17 4.80 21.70
N GLU A 293 -8.97 5.01 22.23
CA GLU A 293 -8.61 4.86 23.65
C GLU A 293 -8.86 3.45 24.21
N LYS A 294 -8.80 2.41 23.36
CA LYS A 294 -8.92 1.02 23.79
C LYS A 294 -7.62 0.45 24.34
N THR A 295 -6.50 0.95 23.86
CA THR A 295 -5.14 0.56 24.23
C THR A 295 -4.19 1.74 24.12
N ASP A 296 -3.09 1.69 24.88
CA ASP A 296 -1.94 2.60 24.70
C ASP A 296 -0.82 1.95 23.89
N ASP A 297 -0.88 0.62 23.69
CA ASP A 297 0.09 -0.12 22.90
C ASP A 297 -0.21 0.04 21.41
N ILE A 298 0.84 0.32 20.65
CA ILE A 298 0.79 0.44 19.20
C ILE A 298 1.75 -0.59 18.59
N LEU A 299 1.25 -1.32 17.60
CA LEU A 299 2.01 -2.35 16.90
C LEU A 299 3.21 -1.73 16.17
N LYS A 300 4.36 -2.42 16.24
CA LYS A 300 5.62 -2.00 15.61
C LYS A 300 5.98 -2.94 14.48
N ILE A 301 6.53 -2.37 13.42
CA ILE A 301 7.17 -3.11 12.33
C ILE A 301 8.68 -3.19 12.62
N ASP A 302 9.30 -4.29 12.24
CA ASP A 302 10.73 -4.52 12.39
C ASP A 302 11.30 -4.97 11.02
N PHE A 303 11.94 -4.05 10.31
CA PHE A 303 12.60 -4.34 9.05
C PHE A 303 14.04 -4.82 9.22
N SER A 304 14.61 -4.84 10.44
CA SER A 304 15.94 -5.37 10.71
C SER A 304 16.08 -6.86 10.37
N LYS A 305 14.96 -7.56 10.18
CA LYS A 305 14.91 -8.96 9.73
C LYS A 305 14.84 -9.10 8.20
N GLY A 306 14.81 -7.99 7.48
CA GLY A 306 14.67 -7.95 6.02
C GLY A 306 13.24 -8.06 5.53
N ILE A 307 13.12 -8.10 4.21
CA ILE A 307 11.87 -8.25 3.46
C ILE A 307 11.98 -9.55 2.67
N ARG A 308 10.95 -10.41 2.73
CA ARG A 308 10.93 -11.66 1.97
C ARG A 308 10.00 -11.53 0.78
N TYR A 309 10.58 -11.33 -0.39
CA TYR A 309 9.86 -11.28 -1.66
C TYR A 309 9.43 -12.70 -2.06
N GLY A 310 8.18 -12.87 -2.39
CA GLY A 310 7.43 -14.03 -2.81
C GLY A 310 8.12 -15.38 -2.97
N GLY A 311 7.66 -16.40 -2.24
CA GLY A 311 7.90 -17.81 -2.54
C GLY A 311 8.88 -18.57 -1.65
N GLU A 312 9.49 -17.95 -0.62
CA GLU A 312 10.28 -18.64 0.38
C GLU A 312 9.54 -18.90 1.69
#